data_73abcc5519c9c8ddd96db8a17eaacb0c
#
_entry.id   73abcc5519c9c8ddd96db8a17eaacb0c
#
_cell.length_a   1.000
_cell.length_b   1.000
_cell.length_c   1.000
_cell.angle_alpha   90.00
_cell.angle_beta   90.00
_cell.angle_gamma   90.00
#
_symmetry.space_group_name_H-M   'P 1'
#
loop_
_entity.id
_entity.type
_entity.pdbx_description
1 polymer ?
#
loop_
_entity_poly.entity_id
_entity_poly.type
_entity_poly.pdbx_seq_one_letter_code
_entity_poly.pdbx_strand_id
1 'polypeptide(L)'
;RQRQMCIRDRPDVTLKGDGSRLRQVVTNIVGNIHRYTPADSPVEVSVGVMPASISPESLARMSANDASMRYFIEAVDVSRSMQMGMNYAVVRFSDHGPGVPENSRSKIFERFYTADPSRARLKGGTGLGMAIAQSVVKAHKGFICATDSQGGGLTLTVVLPVAPLEPKIAVGEPPQDAKAERKAERNKAKQEKQQARQHKSE
;
A
#
# COMPACT_ATOMS: atom_id res chain seq x y z
N ARG A 1 13.05 -20.46 8.09
CA ARG A 1 13.95 -19.47 7.45
C ARG A 1 13.13 -18.22 7.18
N GLN A 2 13.61 -17.08 7.62
CA GLN A 2 12.96 -15.77 7.48
C GLN A 2 13.37 -15.19 6.12
N ARG A 3 12.37 -14.89 5.27
CA ARG A 3 12.62 -14.14 4.02
C ARG A 3 12.85 -12.68 4.36
N GLN A 4 13.87 -12.08 3.74
CA GLN A 4 14.10 -10.65 3.86
C GLN A 4 13.05 -9.91 3.02
N MET A 5 12.18 -9.15 3.65
CA MET A 5 11.18 -8.31 3.01
C MET A 5 11.58 -6.85 3.19
N CYS A 6 11.88 -6.16 2.09
CA CYS A 6 12.16 -4.74 2.09
C CYS A 6 10.88 -3.96 1.78
N ILE A 7 10.47 -3.09 2.70
CA ILE A 7 9.36 -2.15 2.48
C ILE A 7 9.99 -0.81 2.14
N ARG A 8 9.76 -0.33 0.93
CA ARG A 8 10.19 1.00 0.48
C ARG A 8 8.96 1.90 0.41
N ASP A 9 9.13 3.14 0.88
CA ASP A 9 8.13 4.21 0.86
C ASP A 9 6.80 3.83 1.52
N ARG A 10 6.59 4.36 2.72
CA ARG A 10 5.37 4.16 3.49
C ARG A 10 4.60 5.47 3.62
N PRO A 11 3.79 5.86 2.63
CA PRO A 11 2.94 7.03 2.76
C PRO A 11 1.85 6.78 3.82
N ASP A 12 1.54 7.79 4.60
CA ASP A 12 0.37 7.79 5.48
C ASP A 12 -0.90 7.94 4.64
N VAL A 13 -1.52 6.82 4.29
CA VAL A 13 -2.79 6.82 3.58
C VAL A 13 -3.81 5.97 4.30
N THR A 14 -5.05 6.42 4.31
CA THR A 14 -6.18 5.69 4.88
C THR A 14 -7.09 5.22 3.76
N LEU A 15 -7.41 3.95 3.78
CA LEU A 15 -8.33 3.31 2.86
C LEU A 15 -9.66 3.03 3.58
N LYS A 16 -10.78 3.41 2.96
CA LYS A 16 -12.10 2.94 3.38
C LYS A 16 -12.39 1.58 2.78
N GLY A 17 -12.50 0.54 3.60
CA GLY A 17 -12.76 -0.80 3.11
C GLY A 17 -12.87 -1.84 4.22
N ASP A 18 -13.21 -3.07 3.81
CA ASP A 18 -13.23 -4.22 4.71
C ASP A 18 -11.79 -4.70 4.98
N GLY A 19 -11.28 -4.39 6.17
CA GLY A 19 -9.92 -4.72 6.56
C GLY A 19 -9.65 -6.24 6.58
N SER A 20 -10.66 -7.08 6.85
CA SER A 20 -10.51 -8.53 6.83
C SER A 20 -10.35 -9.06 5.41
N ARG A 21 -11.13 -8.54 4.48
CA ARG A 21 -11.05 -8.87 3.05
C ARG A 21 -9.73 -8.38 2.44
N LEU A 22 -9.31 -7.17 2.76
CA LEU A 22 -8.02 -6.65 2.28
C LEU A 22 -6.84 -7.45 2.85
N ARG A 23 -6.91 -7.88 4.10
CA ARG A 23 -5.93 -8.82 4.66
C ARG A 23 -5.90 -10.14 3.90
N GLN A 24 -7.05 -10.65 3.47
CA GLN A 24 -7.14 -11.85 2.63
C GLN A 24 -6.43 -11.67 1.29
N VAL A 25 -6.51 -10.48 0.66
CA VAL A 25 -5.75 -10.17 -0.56
C VAL A 25 -4.25 -10.34 -0.31
N VAL A 26 -3.72 -9.70 0.73
CA VAL A 26 -2.30 -9.78 1.09
C VAL A 26 -1.89 -11.22 1.38
N THR A 27 -2.69 -11.95 2.18
CA THR A 27 -2.42 -13.35 2.51
C THR A 27 -2.38 -14.25 1.27
N ASN A 28 -3.29 -14.05 0.31
CA ASN A 28 -3.31 -14.80 -0.94
C ASN A 28 -2.09 -14.50 -1.81
N ILE A 29 -1.69 -13.23 -1.92
CA ILE A 29 -0.50 -12.82 -2.68
C ILE A 29 0.76 -13.38 -2.03
N VAL A 30 0.95 -13.15 -0.73
CA VAL A 30 2.13 -13.63 0.01
C VAL A 30 2.19 -15.16 0.03
N GLY A 31 1.04 -15.82 0.16
CA GLY A 31 0.94 -17.29 0.06
C GLY A 31 1.37 -17.82 -1.30
N ASN A 32 1.03 -17.12 -2.39
CA ASN A 32 1.52 -17.44 -3.73
C ASN A 32 3.03 -17.27 -3.86
N ILE A 33 3.55 -16.14 -3.44
CA ILE A 33 5.00 -15.87 -3.43
C ILE A 33 5.73 -16.97 -2.65
N HIS A 34 5.24 -17.30 -1.46
CA HIS A 34 5.83 -18.35 -0.63
C HIS A 34 5.85 -19.73 -1.34
N ARG A 35 4.79 -20.01 -2.09
CA ARG A 35 4.62 -21.31 -2.76
C ARG A 35 5.48 -21.45 -4.01
N TYR A 36 5.61 -20.40 -4.79
CA TYR A 36 6.21 -20.49 -6.13
C TYR A 36 7.61 -19.91 -6.24
N THR A 37 8.03 -19.09 -5.29
CA THR A 37 9.36 -18.50 -5.27
C THR A 37 10.34 -19.36 -4.45
N PRO A 38 11.60 -19.54 -4.86
CA PRO A 38 12.62 -20.22 -4.09
C PRO A 38 12.78 -19.63 -2.68
N ALA A 39 13.15 -20.47 -1.70
CA ALA A 39 13.15 -20.07 -0.29
C ALA A 39 14.09 -18.90 0.03
N ASP A 40 15.20 -18.83 -0.67
CA ASP A 40 16.26 -17.83 -0.43
C ASP A 40 16.17 -16.61 -1.36
N SER A 41 15.12 -16.55 -2.21
CA SER A 41 14.89 -15.39 -3.08
C SER A 41 14.30 -14.21 -2.31
N PRO A 42 14.77 -12.98 -2.54
CA PRO A 42 14.20 -11.79 -1.93
C PRO A 42 12.76 -11.57 -2.41
N VAL A 43 11.98 -10.90 -1.56
CA VAL A 43 10.65 -10.42 -1.90
C VAL A 43 10.60 -8.93 -1.58
N GLU A 44 10.24 -8.13 -2.56
CA GLU A 44 10.13 -6.69 -2.40
C GLU A 44 8.67 -6.29 -2.31
N VAL A 45 8.36 -5.43 -1.34
CA VAL A 45 7.04 -4.79 -1.23
C VAL A 45 7.24 -3.29 -1.27
N SER A 46 6.59 -2.62 -2.21
CA SER A 46 6.57 -1.17 -2.27
C SER A 46 5.15 -0.64 -2.18
N VAL A 47 5.01 0.51 -1.51
CA VAL A 47 3.74 1.21 -1.37
C VAL A 47 3.95 2.65 -1.80
N GLY A 48 3.20 3.09 -2.80
CA GLY A 48 3.21 4.46 -3.28
C GLY A 48 1.81 5.04 -3.36
N VAL A 49 1.73 6.34 -3.61
CA VAL A 49 0.46 7.03 -3.85
C VAL A 49 0.53 7.73 -5.19
N MET A 50 -0.47 7.51 -6.03
CA MET A 50 -0.73 8.30 -7.22
C MET A 50 -1.76 9.38 -6.85
N PRO A 51 -1.36 10.65 -6.79
CA PRO A 51 -2.28 11.72 -6.41
C PRO A 51 -3.25 12.05 -7.54
N ALA A 52 -4.44 12.54 -7.18
CA ALA A 52 -5.45 13.02 -8.14
C ALA A 52 -4.93 14.19 -9.00
N SER A 53 -3.96 14.95 -8.47
CA SER A 53 -3.37 16.12 -9.15
C SER A 53 -2.22 15.78 -10.09
N ILE A 54 -2.02 14.51 -10.44
CA ILE A 54 -0.94 14.12 -11.37
C ILE A 54 -1.19 14.72 -12.75
N SER A 55 -0.15 15.33 -13.35
CA SER A 55 -0.29 15.91 -14.68
C SER A 55 -0.41 14.84 -15.78
N PRO A 56 -1.09 15.14 -16.91
CA PRO A 56 -1.16 14.22 -18.04
C PRO A 56 0.21 13.75 -18.54
N GLU A 57 1.21 14.62 -18.55
CA GLU A 57 2.58 14.28 -18.97
C GLU A 57 3.26 13.33 -17.98
N SER A 58 3.01 13.50 -16.67
CA SER A 58 3.53 12.60 -15.65
C SER A 58 2.87 11.24 -15.74
N LEU A 59 1.55 11.20 -16.00
CA LEU A 59 0.80 9.97 -16.21
C LEU A 59 1.30 9.22 -17.46
N ALA A 60 1.53 9.91 -18.57
CA ALA A 60 2.08 9.35 -19.79
C ALA A 60 3.48 8.75 -19.55
N ARG A 61 4.35 9.47 -18.82
CA ARG A 61 5.67 8.94 -18.46
C ARG A 61 5.60 7.71 -17.57
N MET A 62 4.69 7.69 -16.62
CA MET A 62 4.47 6.51 -15.75
C MET A 62 4.01 5.31 -16.58
N SER A 63 3.07 5.49 -17.50
CA SER A 63 2.57 4.40 -18.35
C SER A 63 3.61 3.88 -19.34
N ALA A 64 4.51 4.75 -19.82
CA ALA A 64 5.59 4.37 -20.72
C ALA A 64 6.66 3.50 -20.04
N ASN A 65 6.95 3.79 -18.77
CA ASN A 65 8.03 3.14 -18.03
C ASN A 65 7.56 2.02 -17.08
N ASP A 66 6.27 1.87 -16.87
CA ASP A 66 5.69 0.91 -15.93
C ASP A 66 4.47 0.21 -16.55
N ALA A 67 4.65 -1.05 -16.92
CA ALA A 67 3.59 -1.86 -17.52
C ALA A 67 2.35 -1.97 -16.62
N SER A 68 2.53 -2.00 -15.30
CA SER A 68 1.39 -2.07 -14.37
C SER A 68 0.56 -0.79 -14.37
N MET A 69 1.22 0.36 -14.52
CA MET A 69 0.53 1.64 -14.66
C MET A 69 -0.19 1.77 -16.00
N ARG A 70 0.38 1.27 -17.07
CA ARG A 70 -0.30 1.22 -18.38
C ARG A 70 -1.59 0.42 -18.29
N TYR A 71 -1.55 -0.81 -17.78
CA TYR A 71 -2.75 -1.63 -17.58
C TYR A 71 -3.78 -0.97 -16.67
N PHE A 72 -3.34 -0.29 -15.62
CA PHE A 72 -4.24 0.44 -14.74
C PHE A 72 -4.94 1.60 -15.47
N ILE A 73 -4.19 2.41 -16.24
CA ILE A 73 -4.71 3.56 -16.96
C ILE A 73 -5.69 3.12 -18.07
N GLU A 74 -5.42 2.00 -18.74
CA GLU A 74 -6.31 1.41 -19.73
C GLU A 74 -7.60 0.85 -19.10
N ALA A 75 -7.52 0.30 -17.89
CA ALA A 75 -8.65 -0.32 -17.20
C ALA A 75 -9.55 0.67 -16.45
N VAL A 76 -9.03 1.85 -16.09
CA VAL A 76 -9.71 2.84 -15.26
C VAL A 76 -9.79 4.16 -16.01
N ASP A 77 -10.97 4.79 -16.01
CA ASP A 77 -11.10 6.17 -16.48
C ASP A 77 -10.43 7.13 -15.48
N VAL A 78 -9.12 7.25 -15.64
CA VAL A 78 -8.27 8.07 -14.79
C VAL A 78 -8.68 9.54 -14.84
N SER A 79 -9.09 10.02 -16.04
CA SER A 79 -9.52 11.42 -16.21
C SER A 79 -10.74 11.73 -15.35
N ARG A 80 -11.72 10.83 -15.31
CA ARG A 80 -12.90 10.96 -14.45
C ARG A 80 -12.53 10.87 -12.97
N SER A 81 -11.64 9.95 -12.62
CA SER A 81 -11.16 9.78 -11.24
C SER A 81 -10.40 11.02 -10.74
N MET A 82 -9.60 11.64 -11.60
CA MET A 82 -8.89 12.89 -11.30
C MET A 82 -9.88 14.06 -11.07
N GLN A 83 -10.92 14.17 -11.90
CA GLN A 83 -11.99 15.18 -11.72
C GLN A 83 -12.73 15.00 -10.39
N MET A 84 -12.83 13.76 -9.89
CA MET A 84 -13.44 13.45 -8.61
C MET A 84 -12.48 13.62 -7.41
N GLY A 85 -11.24 14.06 -7.64
CA GLY A 85 -10.24 14.22 -6.58
C GLY A 85 -9.77 12.91 -5.95
N MET A 86 -9.86 11.78 -6.67
CA MET A 86 -9.49 10.47 -6.15
C MET A 86 -7.98 10.24 -6.25
N ASN A 87 -7.36 9.93 -5.13
CA ASN A 87 -6.00 9.39 -5.09
C ASN A 87 -6.04 7.86 -5.13
N TYR A 88 -4.91 7.25 -5.49
CA TYR A 88 -4.77 5.79 -5.51
C TYR A 88 -3.53 5.34 -4.74
N ALA A 89 -3.70 4.40 -3.83
CA ALA A 89 -2.58 3.65 -3.28
C ALA A 89 -2.16 2.57 -4.28
N VAL A 90 -0.87 2.48 -4.55
CA VAL A 90 -0.26 1.49 -5.44
C VAL A 90 0.63 0.60 -4.60
N VAL A 91 0.26 -0.66 -4.47
CA VAL A 91 1.04 -1.66 -3.70
C VAL A 91 1.58 -2.68 -4.68
N ARG A 92 2.91 -2.88 -4.69
CA ARG A 92 3.58 -3.89 -5.51
C ARG A 92 4.21 -4.94 -4.63
N PHE A 93 4.03 -6.17 -5.04
CA PHE A 93 4.68 -7.34 -4.48
C PHE A 93 5.51 -7.98 -5.60
N SER A 94 6.82 -7.86 -5.52
CA SER A 94 7.75 -8.40 -6.53
C SER A 94 8.49 -9.58 -5.95
N ASP A 95 8.43 -10.71 -6.65
CA ASP A 95 9.24 -11.88 -6.36
C ASP A 95 10.28 -12.10 -7.46
N HIS A 96 11.23 -12.98 -7.19
CA HIS A 96 12.27 -13.41 -8.11
C HIS A 96 12.18 -14.93 -8.35
N GLY A 97 10.96 -15.41 -8.51
CA GLY A 97 10.65 -16.78 -8.87
C GLY A 97 10.77 -17.04 -10.38
N PRO A 98 10.19 -18.13 -10.87
CA PRO A 98 10.20 -18.47 -12.30
C PRO A 98 9.34 -17.54 -13.17
N GLY A 99 8.58 -16.63 -12.56
CA GLY A 99 7.63 -15.77 -13.28
C GLY A 99 6.43 -16.51 -13.84
N VAL A 100 5.65 -15.81 -14.68
CA VAL A 100 4.49 -16.35 -15.40
C VAL A 100 4.55 -15.85 -16.84
N PRO A 101 4.40 -16.74 -17.84
CA PRO A 101 4.39 -16.35 -19.25
C PRO A 101 3.35 -15.26 -19.51
N GLU A 102 3.66 -14.33 -20.41
CA GLU A 102 2.83 -13.15 -20.69
C GLU A 102 1.38 -13.51 -21.03
N ASN A 103 1.17 -14.51 -21.88
CA ASN A 103 -0.16 -15.00 -22.27
C ASN A 103 -0.94 -15.67 -21.12
N SER A 104 -0.31 -15.90 -19.98
CA SER A 104 -0.89 -16.52 -18.79
C SER A 104 -1.11 -15.54 -17.65
N ARG A 105 -0.58 -14.31 -17.73
CA ARG A 105 -0.65 -13.33 -16.62
C ARG A 105 -2.07 -12.87 -16.30
N SER A 106 -2.93 -12.75 -17.29
CA SER A 106 -4.35 -12.48 -17.06
C SER A 106 -5.09 -13.69 -16.47
N LYS A 107 -4.71 -14.89 -16.89
CA LYS A 107 -5.34 -16.14 -16.49
C LYS A 107 -5.08 -16.53 -15.03
N ILE A 108 -4.01 -16.05 -14.41
CA ILE A 108 -3.73 -16.37 -12.99
C ILE A 108 -4.83 -15.88 -12.05
N PHE A 109 -5.69 -14.96 -12.50
CA PHE A 109 -6.86 -14.45 -11.77
C PHE A 109 -8.14 -15.24 -12.06
N GLU A 110 -8.12 -16.21 -12.97
CA GLU A 110 -9.23 -17.12 -13.21
C GLU A 110 -9.31 -18.17 -12.10
N ARG A 111 -10.53 -18.61 -11.80
CA ARG A 111 -10.75 -19.66 -10.79
C ARG A 111 -10.14 -20.97 -11.27
N PHE A 112 -9.49 -21.67 -10.34
CA PHE A 112 -8.86 -22.98 -10.57
C PHE A 112 -7.68 -22.97 -11.58
N TYR A 113 -7.29 -21.80 -12.06
CA TYR A 113 -6.14 -21.71 -12.96
C TYR A 113 -4.85 -21.91 -12.18
N THR A 114 -3.97 -22.70 -12.76
CA THR A 114 -2.60 -22.93 -12.29
C THR A 114 -1.66 -22.97 -13.48
N ALA A 115 -0.63 -22.15 -13.48
CA ALA A 115 0.35 -22.09 -14.59
C ALA A 115 1.16 -23.40 -14.71
N ASP A 116 1.32 -24.13 -13.61
CA ASP A 116 1.97 -25.45 -13.55
C ASP A 116 1.14 -26.42 -12.69
N PRO A 117 0.26 -27.23 -13.32
CA PRO A 117 -0.60 -28.18 -12.60
C PRO A 117 0.19 -29.23 -11.79
N SER A 118 1.41 -29.58 -12.22
CA SER A 118 2.26 -30.57 -11.54
C SER A 118 2.75 -30.02 -10.20
N ARG A 119 3.26 -28.81 -10.21
CA ARG A 119 3.71 -28.11 -9.00
C ARG A 119 2.55 -27.73 -8.08
N ALA A 120 1.41 -27.38 -8.65
CA ALA A 120 0.23 -27.01 -7.86
C ALA A 120 -0.25 -28.18 -7.00
N ARG A 121 -0.30 -29.40 -7.54
CA ARG A 121 -0.67 -30.61 -6.80
C ARG A 121 0.30 -30.91 -5.66
N LEU A 122 1.60 -30.82 -5.91
CA LEU A 122 2.64 -31.07 -4.90
C LEU A 122 2.64 -30.04 -3.76
N LYS A 123 2.26 -28.79 -4.05
CA LYS A 123 2.31 -27.67 -3.10
C LYS A 123 0.92 -27.26 -2.55
N GLY A 124 -0.14 -28.04 -2.83
CA GLY A 124 -1.48 -27.84 -2.27
C GLY A 124 -2.19 -26.56 -2.74
N GLY A 125 -1.93 -26.12 -3.98
CA GLY A 125 -2.56 -24.92 -4.55
C GLY A 125 -3.97 -25.23 -5.08
N THR A 126 -4.99 -24.51 -4.61
CA THR A 126 -6.39 -24.67 -5.08
C THR A 126 -6.70 -23.87 -6.34
N GLY A 127 -5.80 -22.96 -6.79
CA GLY A 127 -6.05 -22.05 -7.91
C GLY A 127 -7.14 -20.99 -7.61
N LEU A 128 -7.53 -20.80 -6.35
CA LEU A 128 -8.58 -19.85 -5.95
C LEU A 128 -8.02 -18.54 -5.39
N GLY A 129 -6.81 -18.53 -4.87
CA GLY A 129 -6.26 -17.39 -4.12
C GLY A 129 -6.22 -16.10 -4.92
N MET A 130 -5.74 -16.13 -6.17
CA MET A 130 -5.66 -14.93 -7.03
C MET A 130 -7.03 -14.48 -7.54
N ALA A 131 -7.94 -15.41 -7.82
CA ALA A 131 -9.31 -15.08 -8.17
C ALA A 131 -10.05 -14.37 -7.01
N ILE A 132 -9.84 -14.83 -5.78
CA ILE A 132 -10.37 -14.18 -4.57
C ILE A 132 -9.75 -12.80 -4.41
N ALA A 133 -8.42 -12.68 -4.54
CA ALA A 133 -7.74 -11.39 -4.44
C ALA A 133 -8.30 -10.38 -5.45
N GLN A 134 -8.46 -10.77 -6.72
CA GLN A 134 -9.05 -9.92 -7.75
C GLN A 134 -10.50 -9.52 -7.42
N SER A 135 -11.32 -10.47 -6.96
CA SER A 135 -12.71 -10.18 -6.59
C SER A 135 -12.81 -9.16 -5.46
N VAL A 136 -11.97 -9.31 -4.44
CA VAL A 136 -11.92 -8.37 -3.31
C VAL A 136 -11.44 -6.99 -3.75
N VAL A 137 -10.37 -6.92 -4.54
CA VAL A 137 -9.83 -5.65 -5.06
C VAL A 137 -10.88 -4.94 -5.91
N LYS A 138 -11.59 -5.65 -6.81
CA LYS A 138 -12.69 -5.10 -7.61
C LYS A 138 -13.85 -4.60 -6.75
N ALA A 139 -14.22 -5.34 -5.69
CA ALA A 139 -15.26 -4.90 -4.75
C ALA A 139 -14.88 -3.59 -4.02
N HIS A 140 -13.59 -3.32 -3.86
CA HIS A 140 -13.05 -2.07 -3.33
C HIS A 140 -12.80 -1.01 -4.42
N LYS A 141 -13.37 -1.19 -5.63
CA LYS A 141 -13.19 -0.30 -6.78
C LYS A 141 -11.73 -0.14 -7.20
N GLY A 142 -10.91 -1.13 -6.91
CA GLY A 142 -9.50 -1.19 -7.23
C GLY A 142 -9.20 -2.01 -8.48
N PHE A 143 -7.92 -2.10 -8.78
CA PHE A 143 -7.37 -2.84 -9.91
C PHE A 143 -6.21 -3.72 -9.44
N ILE A 144 -6.06 -4.90 -10.05
CA ILE A 144 -4.93 -5.80 -9.81
C ILE A 144 -4.43 -6.35 -11.14
N CYS A 145 -3.13 -6.35 -11.33
CA CYS A 145 -2.48 -6.95 -12.50
C CYS A 145 -1.18 -7.66 -12.12
N ALA A 146 -0.67 -8.42 -13.09
CA ALA A 146 0.58 -9.14 -13.02
C ALA A 146 1.51 -8.71 -14.15
N THR A 147 2.76 -8.41 -13.83
CA THR A 147 3.82 -8.03 -14.77
C THR A 147 5.12 -8.75 -14.42
N ASP A 148 6.13 -8.67 -15.26
CA ASP A 148 7.46 -9.18 -14.91
C ASP A 148 8.10 -8.35 -13.80
N SER A 149 8.86 -9.02 -12.94
CA SER A 149 9.80 -8.37 -12.05
C SER A 149 11.10 -8.04 -12.80
N GLN A 150 11.70 -6.92 -12.45
CA GLN A 150 13.03 -6.58 -12.94
C GLN A 150 14.04 -7.64 -12.46
N GLY A 151 14.75 -8.27 -13.39
CA GLY A 151 15.67 -9.38 -13.07
C GLY A 151 15.02 -10.76 -13.02
N GLY A 152 13.74 -10.89 -13.42
CA GLY A 152 12.97 -12.14 -13.45
C GLY A 152 12.03 -12.29 -12.24
N GLY A 153 10.97 -13.08 -12.42
CA GLY A 153 9.93 -13.28 -11.43
C GLY A 153 8.62 -12.61 -11.79
N LEU A 154 7.73 -12.46 -10.82
CA LEU A 154 6.40 -11.87 -10.97
C LEU A 154 6.19 -10.67 -10.04
N THR A 155 5.72 -9.57 -10.60
CA THR A 155 5.22 -8.42 -9.83
C THR A 155 3.71 -8.40 -9.87
N LEU A 156 3.08 -8.50 -8.71
CA LEU A 156 1.65 -8.27 -8.53
C LEU A 156 1.44 -6.85 -8.05
N THR A 157 0.72 -6.04 -8.84
CA THR A 157 0.40 -4.66 -8.51
C THR A 157 -1.08 -4.56 -8.15
N VAL A 158 -1.35 -4.03 -6.95
CA VAL A 158 -2.70 -3.74 -6.44
C VAL A 158 -2.85 -2.23 -6.36
N VAL A 159 -3.88 -1.69 -6.99
CA VAL A 159 -4.22 -0.27 -6.97
C VAL A 159 -5.57 -0.10 -6.33
N LEU A 160 -5.66 0.74 -5.30
CA LEU A 160 -6.89 0.96 -4.54
C LEU A 160 -7.17 2.46 -4.39
N PRO A 161 -8.42 2.92 -4.58
CA PRO A 161 -8.78 4.30 -4.33
C PRO A 161 -8.62 4.59 -2.82
N VAL A 162 -8.02 5.73 -2.51
CA VAL A 162 -7.82 6.21 -1.14
C VAL A 162 -8.45 7.58 -0.97
N ALA A 163 -8.75 7.96 0.25
CA ALA A 163 -9.22 9.30 0.55
C ALA A 163 -8.20 10.34 0.07
N PRO A 164 -8.64 11.56 -0.29
CA PRO A 164 -7.73 12.65 -0.56
C PRO A 164 -6.71 12.76 0.58
N LEU A 165 -5.44 12.91 0.21
CA LEU A 165 -4.40 13.20 1.20
C LEU A 165 -4.77 14.56 1.80
N GLU A 166 -5.18 14.60 3.06
CA GLU A 166 -5.26 15.87 3.76
C GLU A 166 -3.84 16.45 3.74
N PRO A 167 -3.67 17.72 3.32
CA PRO A 167 -2.38 18.35 3.46
C PRO A 167 -2.00 18.20 4.92
N LYS A 168 -0.88 17.53 5.21
CA LYS A 168 -0.28 17.62 6.54
C LYS A 168 -0.03 19.11 6.74
N ILE A 169 -0.96 19.81 7.42
CA ILE A 169 -0.64 21.09 8.02
C ILE A 169 0.54 20.74 8.90
N ALA A 170 1.73 21.13 8.46
CA ALA A 170 2.88 21.11 9.34
C ALA A 170 2.41 21.91 10.56
N VAL A 171 2.05 21.21 11.62
CA VAL A 171 1.89 21.83 12.92
C VAL A 171 3.31 22.30 13.20
N GLY A 172 3.57 23.55 12.81
CA GLY A 172 4.82 24.22 13.11
C GLY A 172 5.02 23.97 14.59
N GLU A 173 6.20 23.57 14.99
CA GLU A 173 6.51 23.53 16.42
C GLU A 173 6.00 24.83 17.02
N PRO A 174 5.22 24.78 18.11
CA PRO A 174 4.68 25.98 18.71
C PRO A 174 5.89 26.93 18.92
N PRO A 175 5.77 28.21 18.53
CA PRO A 175 6.87 29.17 18.62
C PRO A 175 7.52 29.01 19.98
N GLN A 176 8.84 29.09 20.02
CA GLN A 176 9.61 28.87 21.27
C GLN A 176 9.08 29.73 22.41
N ASP A 177 8.47 30.87 22.08
CA ASP A 177 7.79 31.78 23.00
C ASP A 177 6.58 31.14 23.70
N ALA A 178 5.77 30.33 23.02
CA ALA A 178 4.63 29.65 23.62
C ALA A 178 5.05 28.53 24.63
N LYS A 179 6.26 27.94 24.44
CA LYS A 179 6.85 27.02 25.44
C LYS A 179 7.34 27.81 26.66
N ALA A 180 7.88 28.99 26.45
CA ALA A 180 8.35 29.88 27.53
C ALA A 180 7.18 30.40 28.36
N GLU A 181 6.10 30.87 27.73
CA GLU A 181 4.90 31.33 28.40
C GLU A 181 4.22 30.25 29.25
N ARG A 182 4.02 29.06 28.70
CA ARG A 182 3.47 27.90 29.46
C ARG A 182 4.36 27.50 30.65
N LYS A 183 5.68 27.65 30.53
CA LYS A 183 6.62 27.38 31.63
C LYS A 183 6.54 28.47 32.70
N ALA A 184 6.36 29.74 32.30
CA ALA A 184 6.18 30.88 33.21
C ALA A 184 4.86 30.81 33.99
N GLU A 185 3.74 30.49 33.32
CA GLU A 185 2.44 30.27 33.96
C GLU A 185 2.45 29.12 34.98
N ARG A 186 3.11 28.00 34.59
CA ARG A 186 3.24 26.85 35.47
C ARG A 186 4.08 27.15 36.73
N ASN A 187 5.09 28.00 36.59
CA ASN A 187 5.91 28.42 37.72
C ASN A 187 5.15 29.40 38.63
N LYS A 188 4.38 30.34 38.05
CA LYS A 188 3.54 31.25 38.77
C LYS A 188 2.48 30.53 39.60
N ALA A 189 1.78 29.55 38.99
CA ALA A 189 0.78 28.74 39.70
C ALA A 189 1.41 27.86 40.82
N LYS A 190 2.69 27.46 40.70
CA LYS A 190 3.39 26.77 41.80
C LYS A 190 3.73 27.69 42.94
N GLN A 191 4.15 28.92 42.68
CA GLN A 191 4.44 29.93 43.71
C GLN A 191 3.21 30.33 44.48
N GLU A 192 2.08 30.59 43.80
CA GLU A 192 0.77 30.90 44.42
C GLU A 192 0.31 29.77 45.34
N LYS A 193 0.44 28.51 44.89
CA LYS A 193 0.13 27.34 45.75
C LYS A 193 1.04 27.20 46.97
N GLN A 194 2.28 27.60 46.87
CA GLN A 194 3.23 27.55 47.97
C GLN A 194 2.96 28.64 49.01
N GLN A 195 2.64 29.86 48.55
CA GLN A 195 2.25 30.98 49.43
C GLN A 195 0.92 30.71 50.17
N ALA A 196 -0.08 30.12 49.44
CA ALA A 196 -1.35 29.74 50.06
C ALA A 196 -1.22 28.61 51.11
N ARG A 197 -0.16 27.79 51.04
CA ARG A 197 0.13 26.78 52.08
C ARG A 197 0.82 27.35 53.32
N GLN A 198 1.63 28.38 53.14
CA GLN A 198 2.32 29.05 54.28
C GLN A 198 1.33 29.88 55.13
N HIS A 199 0.34 30.53 54.48
CA HIS A 199 -0.68 31.31 55.16
C HIS A 199 -1.77 30.48 55.90
N LYS A 200 -1.76 29.15 55.72
CA LYS A 200 -2.69 28.25 56.45
C LYS A 200 -2.02 27.57 57.66
N SER A 201 -0.75 27.87 57.94
CA SER A 201 0.03 27.26 59.03
C SER A 201 0.37 28.26 60.15
N GLU A 202 -0.10 29.50 60.02
CA GLU A 202 -0.17 30.50 61.08
C GLU A 202 -1.62 30.60 61.62
#